data_158fcd00b3e5b61245603e510ff20f06
#
_entry.id   158fcd00b3e5b61245603e510ff20f06
#
_cell.length_a   1.000
_cell.length_b   1.000
_cell.length_c   1.000
_cell.angle_alpha   90.00
_cell.angle_beta   90.00
_cell.angle_gamma   90.00
#
_symmetry.space_group_name_H-M   'P 1'
#
loop_
_entity.id
_entity.type
_entity.pdbx_description
1 polymer ?
#
loop_
_entity_poly.entity_id
_entity_poly.type
_entity_poly.pdbx_seq_one_letter_code
_entity_poly.pdbx_strand_id
1 'polypeptide(L)'
;MAEPEKVTPINVAAPAAEAPQRKLPYNLEAEAAFLGAVLIDNRVIEELQVPIRPEHFFEPLHQRIYERVLVLIERNATASPVTLRPYFEADDALRELGGTSYLALLTASGAGLLLPRELAQQIYDLALLRELVSVGRGLVEGALDTSQDTSPMDRIAQAEADLFRVAEGAATGREAATFRDAALTAIKMAEAAMNSGGGLSGKTSGLSTIDQKTSGLHNSDLVILAGRPGMGKTSLATNIAFNCAEAHLVWQREGGEFNYGAPV
;
A
#
# COMPACT_ATOMS: atom_id res chain seq x y z
N MET A 1 -54.47 -47.49 8.49
CA MET A 1 -53.62 -47.30 7.31
C MET A 1 -53.45 -45.81 7.18
N ALA A 2 -52.25 -45.28 7.56
CA ALA A 2 -51.94 -43.89 7.42
C ALA A 2 -51.23 -43.67 6.05
N GLU A 3 -51.72 -42.75 5.27
CA GLU A 3 -51.11 -42.36 3.98
C GLU A 3 -49.68 -41.76 4.19
N PRO A 4 -48.74 -42.07 3.31
CA PRO A 4 -47.41 -41.48 3.40
C PRO A 4 -47.44 -40.01 2.97
N GLU A 5 -46.91 -39.15 3.85
CA GLU A 5 -46.69 -37.70 3.66
C GLU A 5 -45.81 -37.45 2.43
N LYS A 6 -46.33 -36.72 1.45
CA LYS A 6 -45.61 -36.33 0.24
C LYS A 6 -44.51 -35.34 0.61
N VAL A 7 -43.27 -35.79 0.60
CA VAL A 7 -42.08 -34.91 0.69
C VAL A 7 -41.98 -34.08 -0.60
N THR A 8 -42.24 -32.80 -0.49
CA THR A 8 -42.04 -31.84 -1.59
C THR A 8 -40.54 -31.68 -1.83
N PRO A 9 -40.02 -31.87 -3.06
CA PRO A 9 -38.63 -31.65 -3.32
C PRO A 9 -38.30 -30.18 -3.15
N ILE A 10 -37.22 -29.90 -2.39
CA ILE A 10 -36.64 -28.55 -2.26
C ILE A 10 -36.22 -28.12 -3.67
N ASN A 11 -36.86 -27.07 -4.17
CA ASN A 11 -36.52 -26.46 -5.45
C ASN A 11 -35.13 -25.84 -5.29
N VAL A 12 -34.07 -26.52 -5.71
CA VAL A 12 -32.72 -25.98 -5.81
C VAL A 12 -32.80 -24.93 -6.91
N ALA A 13 -32.79 -23.68 -6.50
CA ALA A 13 -32.71 -22.54 -7.43
C ALA A 13 -31.60 -22.78 -8.45
N ALA A 14 -31.94 -22.60 -9.73
CA ALA A 14 -30.97 -22.68 -10.81
C ALA A 14 -29.72 -21.85 -10.48
N PRO A 15 -28.51 -22.30 -10.88
CA PRO A 15 -27.30 -21.56 -10.61
C PRO A 15 -27.48 -20.14 -11.15
N ALA A 16 -27.21 -19.15 -10.28
CA ALA A 16 -27.27 -17.74 -10.64
C ALA A 16 -26.42 -17.55 -11.90
N ALA A 17 -27.01 -16.91 -12.92
CA ALA A 17 -26.29 -16.57 -14.15
C ALA A 17 -24.93 -15.97 -13.79
N GLU A 18 -23.87 -16.51 -14.39
CA GLU A 18 -22.50 -16.03 -14.19
C GLU A 18 -22.49 -14.51 -14.34
N ALA A 19 -22.14 -13.82 -13.28
CA ALA A 19 -22.01 -12.37 -13.32
C ALA A 19 -20.98 -12.02 -14.42
N PRO A 20 -21.28 -11.05 -15.31
CA PRO A 20 -20.38 -10.71 -16.39
C PRO A 20 -18.98 -10.49 -15.84
N GLN A 21 -17.99 -11.24 -16.36
CA GLN A 21 -16.59 -11.10 -15.95
C GLN A 21 -16.16 -9.65 -16.18
N ARG A 22 -16.16 -8.85 -15.14
CA ARG A 22 -15.69 -7.47 -15.21
C ARG A 22 -14.22 -7.49 -15.62
N LYS A 23 -13.89 -6.75 -16.68
CA LYS A 23 -12.50 -6.56 -17.11
C LYS A 23 -11.71 -5.93 -15.96
N LEU A 24 -10.44 -6.34 -15.83
CA LEU A 24 -9.52 -5.71 -14.89
C LEU A 24 -9.39 -4.21 -15.20
N PRO A 25 -9.19 -3.36 -14.20
CA PRO A 25 -9.01 -1.92 -14.43
C PRO A 25 -7.68 -1.64 -15.13
N TYR A 26 -7.74 -0.90 -16.26
CA TYR A 26 -6.57 -0.48 -17.02
C TYR A 26 -6.85 0.82 -17.80
N ASN A 27 -5.77 1.51 -18.18
CA ASN A 27 -5.83 2.66 -19.07
C ASN A 27 -4.57 2.67 -19.95
N LEU A 28 -4.68 2.07 -21.16
CA LEU A 28 -3.57 1.96 -22.11
C LEU A 28 -3.11 3.31 -22.64
N GLU A 29 -4.02 4.28 -22.76
CA GLU A 29 -3.68 5.63 -23.21
C GLU A 29 -2.80 6.35 -22.17
N ALA A 30 -3.11 6.21 -20.89
CA ALA A 30 -2.29 6.75 -19.81
C ALA A 30 -0.91 6.10 -19.78
N GLU A 31 -0.83 4.78 -19.96
CA GLU A 31 0.45 4.06 -20.03
C GLU A 31 1.31 4.53 -21.22
N ALA A 32 0.71 4.63 -22.41
CA ALA A 32 1.40 5.08 -23.60
C ALA A 32 1.88 6.54 -23.47
N ALA A 33 1.04 7.42 -22.92
CA ALA A 33 1.39 8.83 -22.71
C ALA A 33 2.50 8.99 -21.65
N PHE A 34 2.46 8.22 -20.58
CA PHE A 34 3.50 8.21 -19.56
C PHE A 34 4.85 7.72 -20.11
N LEU A 35 4.85 6.59 -20.82
CA LEU A 35 6.06 6.08 -21.49
C LEU A 35 6.61 7.09 -22.48
N GLY A 36 5.73 7.74 -23.24
CA GLY A 36 6.11 8.79 -24.17
C GLY A 36 6.78 9.97 -23.49
N ALA A 37 6.24 10.44 -22.37
CA ALA A 37 6.84 11.51 -21.58
C ALA A 37 8.22 11.12 -21.06
N VAL A 38 8.39 9.91 -20.54
CA VAL A 38 9.67 9.37 -20.07
C VAL A 38 10.69 9.26 -21.21
N LEU A 39 10.28 8.86 -22.42
CA LEU A 39 11.17 8.76 -23.57
C LEU A 39 11.57 10.14 -24.15
N ILE A 40 10.81 11.20 -23.85
CA ILE A 40 11.15 12.58 -24.19
C ILE A 40 12.11 13.17 -23.18
N ASP A 41 11.82 13.01 -21.87
CA ASP A 41 12.68 13.48 -20.78
C ASP A 41 12.78 12.40 -19.68
N ASN A 42 13.93 11.75 -19.60
CA ASN A 42 14.13 10.67 -18.61
C ASN A 42 14.11 11.15 -17.16
N ARG A 43 14.31 12.45 -16.90
CA ARG A 43 14.28 13.03 -15.55
C ARG A 43 12.89 12.99 -14.93
N VAL A 44 11.85 12.80 -15.74
CA VAL A 44 10.48 12.59 -15.27
C VAL A 44 10.43 11.49 -14.19
N ILE A 45 11.23 10.42 -14.33
CA ILE A 45 11.24 9.31 -13.36
C ILE A 45 11.72 9.75 -11.97
N GLU A 46 12.67 10.69 -11.90
CA GLU A 46 13.20 11.20 -10.64
C GLU A 46 12.19 12.13 -9.92
N GLU A 47 11.25 12.70 -10.68
CA GLU A 47 10.23 13.61 -10.16
C GLU A 47 8.92 12.93 -9.75
N LEU A 48 8.82 11.60 -9.90
CA LEU A 48 7.61 10.86 -9.56
C LEU A 48 7.39 10.83 -8.05
N GLN A 49 6.14 10.96 -7.66
CA GLN A 49 5.69 10.85 -6.25
C GLN A 49 5.31 9.41 -5.87
N VAL A 50 5.16 8.54 -6.86
CA VAL A 50 4.81 7.13 -6.67
C VAL A 50 5.88 6.23 -7.27
N PRO A 51 6.20 5.09 -6.64
CA PRO A 51 7.22 4.17 -7.12
C PRO A 51 6.66 3.32 -8.26
N ILE A 52 6.67 3.85 -9.48
CA ILE A 52 6.25 3.09 -10.65
C ILE A 52 7.26 1.98 -10.94
N ARG A 53 6.75 0.77 -11.15
CA ARG A 53 7.51 -0.43 -11.51
C ARG A 53 6.94 -1.03 -12.80
N PRO A 54 7.70 -1.87 -13.52
CA PRO A 54 7.23 -2.53 -14.74
C PRO A 54 5.92 -3.29 -14.55
N GLU A 55 5.74 -3.99 -13.43
CA GLU A 55 4.53 -4.75 -13.10
C GLU A 55 3.27 -3.90 -12.91
N HIS A 56 3.41 -2.58 -12.74
CA HIS A 56 2.27 -1.67 -12.63
C HIS A 56 1.61 -1.36 -13.98
N PHE A 57 2.24 -1.67 -15.08
CA PHE A 57 1.60 -1.55 -16.40
C PHE A 57 0.72 -2.76 -16.68
N PHE A 58 -0.42 -2.51 -17.33
CA PHE A 58 -1.33 -3.58 -17.74
C PHE A 58 -0.85 -4.27 -19.02
N GLU A 59 -0.35 -3.48 -19.97
CA GLU A 59 0.14 -3.99 -21.26
C GLU A 59 1.54 -4.62 -21.11
N PRO A 60 1.71 -5.91 -21.41
CA PRO A 60 3.01 -6.58 -21.26
C PRO A 60 4.15 -5.94 -22.06
N LEU A 61 3.84 -5.33 -23.20
CA LEU A 61 4.84 -4.61 -23.99
C LEU A 61 5.31 -3.35 -23.27
N HIS A 62 4.39 -2.60 -22.64
CA HIS A 62 4.71 -1.42 -21.84
C HIS A 62 5.58 -1.77 -20.63
N GLN A 63 5.30 -2.91 -19.96
CA GLN A 63 6.14 -3.42 -18.88
C GLN A 63 7.59 -3.60 -19.32
N ARG A 64 7.80 -4.29 -20.46
CA ARG A 64 9.14 -4.55 -21.00
C ARG A 64 9.83 -3.27 -21.50
N ILE A 65 9.09 -2.35 -22.12
CA ILE A 65 9.65 -1.05 -22.52
C ILE A 65 10.13 -0.29 -21.29
N TYR A 66 9.31 -0.20 -20.24
CA TYR A 66 9.67 0.51 -19.02
C TYR A 66 10.84 -0.15 -18.28
N GLU A 67 10.88 -1.48 -18.20
CA GLU A 67 12.02 -2.22 -17.66
C GLU A 67 13.33 -1.86 -18.38
N ARG A 68 13.32 -1.80 -19.71
CA ARG A 68 14.49 -1.42 -20.50
C ARG A 68 14.88 0.04 -20.30
N VAL A 69 13.90 0.91 -20.15
CA VAL A 69 14.13 2.34 -19.82
C VAL A 69 14.88 2.44 -18.49
N LEU A 70 14.42 1.76 -17.44
CA LEU A 70 15.08 1.77 -16.13
C LEU A 70 16.52 1.25 -16.21
N VAL A 71 16.76 0.14 -16.89
CA VAL A 71 18.12 -0.43 -17.08
C VAL A 71 19.05 0.55 -17.80
N LEU A 72 18.56 1.31 -18.79
CA LEU A 72 19.38 2.31 -19.48
C LEU A 72 19.73 3.47 -18.56
N ILE A 73 18.74 3.97 -17.81
CA ILE A 73 18.94 5.08 -16.86
C ILE A 73 19.92 4.69 -15.74
N GLU A 74 19.80 3.49 -15.18
CA GLU A 74 20.75 2.96 -14.17
C GLU A 74 22.21 2.91 -14.70
N ARG A 75 22.38 2.72 -16.01
CA ARG A 75 23.68 2.75 -16.68
C ARG A 75 24.11 4.17 -17.09
N ASN A 76 23.41 5.20 -16.64
CA ASN A 76 23.61 6.60 -17.06
C ASN A 76 23.51 6.78 -18.59
N ALA A 77 22.72 5.96 -19.27
CA ALA A 77 22.45 6.08 -20.70
C ALA A 77 21.06 6.69 -20.91
N THR A 78 20.91 7.48 -21.97
CA THR A 78 19.63 8.08 -22.32
C THR A 78 18.69 7.02 -22.91
N ALA A 79 17.52 6.86 -22.32
CA ALA A 79 16.45 6.05 -22.87
C ALA A 79 15.64 6.87 -23.89
N SER A 80 15.66 6.46 -25.13
CA SER A 80 14.95 7.11 -26.25
C SER A 80 14.46 6.05 -27.24
N PRO A 81 13.55 6.37 -28.16
CA PRO A 81 13.12 5.43 -29.21
C PRO A 81 14.30 4.83 -30.00
N VAL A 82 15.36 5.62 -30.20
CA VAL A 82 16.55 5.18 -30.96
C VAL A 82 17.38 4.19 -30.16
N THR A 83 17.62 4.48 -28.86
CA THR A 83 18.44 3.61 -27.99
C THR A 83 17.70 2.33 -27.60
N LEU A 84 16.38 2.32 -27.58
CA LEU A 84 15.55 1.15 -27.29
C LEU A 84 15.38 0.24 -28.52
N ARG A 85 15.46 0.78 -29.71
CA ARG A 85 15.23 0.05 -30.97
C ARG A 85 15.94 -1.30 -31.05
N PRO A 86 17.27 -1.44 -30.77
CA PRO A 86 17.97 -2.70 -30.89
C PRO A 86 17.42 -3.82 -29.98
N TYR A 87 16.81 -3.46 -28.84
CA TYR A 87 16.26 -4.43 -27.89
C TYR A 87 14.92 -5.00 -28.33
N PHE A 88 14.24 -4.34 -29.25
CA PHE A 88 12.88 -4.68 -29.66
C PHE A 88 12.76 -5.01 -31.19
N GLU A 89 13.85 -5.02 -31.95
CA GLU A 89 13.81 -5.34 -33.38
C GLU A 89 13.27 -6.75 -33.68
N ALA A 90 13.56 -7.72 -32.79
CA ALA A 90 13.12 -9.12 -32.92
C ALA A 90 11.85 -9.41 -32.08
N ASP A 91 11.22 -8.40 -31.46
CA ASP A 91 10.07 -8.59 -30.60
C ASP A 91 8.79 -8.73 -31.40
N ASP A 92 8.14 -9.89 -31.30
CA ASP A 92 6.93 -10.19 -32.08
C ASP A 92 5.73 -9.32 -31.66
N ALA A 93 5.57 -9.03 -30.34
CA ALA A 93 4.48 -8.19 -29.85
C ALA A 93 4.64 -6.73 -30.32
N LEU A 94 5.87 -6.21 -30.38
CA LEU A 94 6.11 -4.89 -30.97
C LEU A 94 5.83 -4.89 -32.48
N ARG A 95 6.14 -5.99 -33.17
CA ARG A 95 5.93 -6.15 -34.61
C ARG A 95 4.44 -6.11 -34.97
N GLU A 96 3.57 -6.69 -34.13
CA GLU A 96 2.10 -6.64 -34.27
C GLU A 96 1.55 -5.21 -34.12
N LEU A 97 2.16 -4.36 -33.30
CA LEU A 97 1.77 -2.97 -33.06
C LEU A 97 2.43 -1.95 -34.02
N GLY A 98 3.07 -2.42 -35.08
CA GLY A 98 3.72 -1.55 -36.08
C GLY A 98 5.25 -1.45 -35.93
N GLY A 99 5.85 -2.34 -35.20
CA GLY A 99 7.30 -2.45 -35.04
C GLY A 99 7.91 -1.25 -34.30
N THR A 100 9.13 -0.90 -34.65
CA THR A 100 9.86 0.21 -34.01
C THR A 100 9.18 1.59 -34.19
N SER A 101 8.23 1.72 -35.13
CA SER A 101 7.39 2.92 -35.27
C SER A 101 6.50 3.16 -34.05
N TYR A 102 6.14 2.11 -33.32
CA TYR A 102 5.38 2.23 -32.08
C TYR A 102 6.13 3.03 -31.01
N LEU A 103 7.45 2.87 -30.89
CA LEU A 103 8.25 3.67 -29.96
C LEU A 103 8.22 5.17 -30.30
N ALA A 104 8.16 5.50 -31.59
CA ALA A 104 7.98 6.89 -32.03
C ALA A 104 6.54 7.38 -31.76
N LEU A 105 5.54 6.51 -31.91
CA LEU A 105 4.15 6.85 -31.57
C LEU A 105 3.97 7.15 -30.09
N LEU A 106 4.64 6.40 -29.20
CA LEU A 106 4.63 6.67 -27.75
C LEU A 106 5.12 8.10 -27.45
N THR A 107 6.20 8.56 -28.10
CA THR A 107 6.68 9.94 -27.89
C THR A 107 5.70 10.99 -28.38
N ALA A 108 4.95 10.70 -29.46
CA ALA A 108 3.90 11.58 -29.93
C ALA A 108 2.73 11.68 -28.91
N SER A 109 2.39 10.57 -28.25
CA SER A 109 1.37 10.52 -27.19
C SER A 109 1.83 11.24 -25.92
N GLY A 110 3.12 11.19 -25.58
CA GLY A 110 3.72 11.86 -24.42
C GLY A 110 3.85 13.38 -24.56
N ALA A 111 3.75 13.93 -25.77
CA ALA A 111 3.76 15.37 -26.04
C ALA A 111 2.44 16.08 -25.63
N GLY A 112 1.48 15.35 -25.04
CA GLY A 112 0.18 15.86 -24.61
C GLY A 112 0.21 16.71 -23.35
N LEU A 113 -0.95 17.28 -23.00
CA LEU A 113 -1.15 18.27 -21.95
C LEU A 113 -1.17 17.71 -20.50
N LEU A 114 -1.08 16.38 -20.31
CA LEU A 114 -1.16 15.76 -18.99
C LEU A 114 0.22 15.77 -18.32
N LEU A 115 0.24 16.17 -17.05
CA LEU A 115 1.45 16.10 -16.23
C LEU A 115 1.86 14.64 -16.05
N PRO A 116 3.13 14.25 -16.30
CA PRO A 116 3.58 12.86 -16.14
C PRO A 116 3.33 12.28 -14.75
N ARG A 117 3.32 13.12 -13.71
CA ARG A 117 3.01 12.73 -12.33
C ARG A 117 1.57 12.22 -12.18
N GLU A 118 0.61 12.87 -12.83
CA GLU A 118 -0.80 12.45 -12.77
C GLU A 118 -1.00 11.12 -13.50
N LEU A 119 -0.33 10.94 -14.64
CA LEU A 119 -0.34 9.68 -15.38
C LEU A 119 0.27 8.54 -14.56
N ALA A 120 1.41 8.78 -13.92
CA ALA A 120 2.06 7.84 -13.02
C ALA A 120 1.13 7.44 -11.85
N GLN A 121 0.49 8.41 -11.22
CA GLN A 121 -0.46 8.16 -10.15
C GLN A 121 -1.63 7.29 -10.64
N GLN A 122 -2.20 7.60 -11.80
CA GLN A 122 -3.29 6.83 -12.37
C GLN A 122 -2.88 5.37 -12.68
N ILE A 123 -1.70 5.16 -13.26
CA ILE A 123 -1.17 3.81 -13.54
C ILE A 123 -1.00 3.04 -12.24
N TYR A 124 -0.45 3.69 -11.22
CA TYR A 124 -0.24 3.11 -9.90
C TYR A 124 -1.55 2.72 -9.22
N ASP A 125 -2.53 3.61 -9.19
CA ASP A 125 -3.85 3.36 -8.60
C ASP A 125 -4.56 2.19 -9.29
N LEU A 126 -4.50 2.13 -10.63
CA LEU A 126 -5.06 1.02 -11.40
C LEU A 126 -4.33 -0.31 -11.12
N ALA A 127 -3.01 -0.27 -10.90
CA ALA A 127 -2.24 -1.43 -10.50
C ALA A 127 -2.67 -1.95 -9.12
N LEU A 128 -2.81 -1.07 -8.13
CA LEU A 128 -3.30 -1.42 -6.79
C LEU A 128 -4.71 -2.04 -6.84
N LEU A 129 -5.60 -1.49 -7.67
CA LEU A 129 -6.94 -2.06 -7.86
C LEU A 129 -6.88 -3.47 -8.47
N ARG A 130 -5.95 -3.74 -9.40
CA ARG A 130 -5.74 -5.08 -9.95
C ARG A 130 -5.21 -6.05 -8.90
N GLU A 131 -4.31 -5.60 -8.06
CA GLU A 131 -3.76 -6.39 -6.96
C GLU A 131 -4.85 -6.74 -5.94
N LEU A 132 -5.71 -5.78 -5.55
CA LEU A 132 -6.87 -6.03 -4.71
C LEU A 132 -7.85 -7.03 -5.34
N VAL A 133 -8.10 -6.95 -6.65
CA VAL A 133 -8.93 -7.93 -7.36
C VAL A 133 -8.27 -9.31 -7.32
N SER A 134 -6.95 -9.41 -7.47
CA SER A 134 -6.19 -10.67 -7.38
C SER A 134 -6.31 -11.30 -5.99
N VAL A 135 -6.10 -10.51 -4.94
CA VAL A 135 -6.27 -10.96 -3.54
C VAL A 135 -7.71 -11.43 -3.30
N GLY A 136 -8.71 -10.65 -3.74
CA GLY A 136 -10.12 -11.02 -3.60
C GLY A 136 -10.48 -12.33 -4.32
N ARG A 137 -9.95 -12.55 -5.52
CA ARG A 137 -10.14 -13.83 -6.25
C ARG A 137 -9.48 -14.99 -5.52
N GLY A 138 -8.24 -14.83 -5.08
CA GLY A 138 -7.54 -15.84 -4.29
C GLY A 138 -8.26 -16.20 -3.00
N LEU A 139 -8.88 -15.23 -2.34
CA LEU A 139 -9.73 -15.44 -1.18
C LEU A 139 -10.96 -16.31 -1.49
N VAL A 140 -11.68 -15.95 -2.56
CA VAL A 140 -12.87 -16.70 -2.98
C VAL A 140 -12.51 -18.11 -3.40
N GLU A 141 -11.50 -18.28 -4.26
CA GLU A 141 -11.02 -19.59 -4.71
C GLU A 141 -10.54 -20.45 -3.53
N GLY A 142 -9.74 -19.86 -2.64
CA GLY A 142 -9.28 -20.55 -1.45
C GLY A 142 -10.41 -20.95 -0.49
N ALA A 143 -11.47 -20.15 -0.35
CA ALA A 143 -12.60 -20.48 0.50
C ALA A 143 -13.51 -21.59 -0.09
N LEU A 144 -13.55 -21.69 -1.42
CA LEU A 144 -14.31 -22.73 -2.13
C LEU A 144 -13.55 -24.05 -2.22
N ASP A 145 -12.23 -24.03 -2.12
CA ASP A 145 -11.40 -25.24 -2.14
C ASP A 145 -11.41 -25.91 -0.77
N THR A 146 -12.26 -26.94 -0.64
CA THR A 146 -12.38 -27.76 0.56
C THR A 146 -11.44 -28.99 0.56
N SER A 147 -10.61 -29.15 -0.46
CA SER A 147 -9.70 -30.30 -0.63
C SER A 147 -8.40 -30.18 0.20
N GLN A 148 -8.08 -28.99 0.69
CA GLN A 148 -6.87 -28.72 1.46
C GLN A 148 -7.15 -28.74 2.96
N ASP A 149 -6.26 -29.36 3.75
CA ASP A 149 -6.31 -29.40 5.23
C ASP A 149 -5.98 -28.04 5.89
N THR A 150 -6.27 -26.93 5.23
CA THR A 150 -6.03 -25.59 5.74
C THR A 150 -7.20 -25.13 6.59
N SER A 151 -6.94 -24.73 7.84
CA SER A 151 -8.02 -24.26 8.71
C SER A 151 -8.61 -22.93 8.22
N PRO A 152 -9.90 -22.65 8.50
CA PRO A 152 -10.48 -21.35 8.17
C PRO A 152 -9.73 -20.15 8.80
N MET A 153 -9.14 -20.33 9.97
CA MET A 153 -8.36 -19.30 10.64
C MET A 153 -7.04 -19.01 9.92
N ASP A 154 -6.37 -20.04 9.39
CA ASP A 154 -5.16 -19.88 8.61
C ASP A 154 -5.44 -19.14 7.30
N ARG A 155 -6.60 -19.38 6.68
CA ARG A 155 -7.03 -18.64 5.48
C ARG A 155 -7.31 -17.17 5.78
N ILE A 156 -7.91 -16.86 6.93
CA ILE A 156 -8.11 -15.47 7.38
C ILE A 156 -6.75 -14.80 7.60
N ALA A 157 -5.83 -15.46 8.31
CA ALA A 157 -4.49 -14.92 8.56
C ALA A 157 -3.72 -14.67 7.24
N GLN A 158 -3.86 -15.58 6.26
CA GLN A 158 -3.26 -15.40 4.94
C GLN A 158 -3.85 -14.18 4.22
N ALA A 159 -5.17 -14.01 4.27
CA ALA A 159 -5.86 -12.88 3.68
C ALA A 159 -5.43 -11.54 4.28
N GLU A 160 -5.32 -11.48 5.60
CA GLU A 160 -4.81 -10.30 6.31
C GLU A 160 -3.38 -9.98 5.86
N ALA A 161 -2.50 -10.99 5.76
CA ALA A 161 -1.14 -10.82 5.31
C ALA A 161 -1.07 -10.31 3.85
N ASP A 162 -1.92 -10.83 2.96
CA ASP A 162 -1.97 -10.41 1.56
C ASP A 162 -2.47 -8.96 1.42
N LEU A 163 -3.53 -8.58 2.14
CA LEU A 163 -4.03 -7.21 2.17
C LEU A 163 -3.01 -6.24 2.79
N PHE A 164 -2.32 -6.67 3.85
CA PHE A 164 -1.26 -5.87 4.48
C PHE A 164 -0.11 -5.62 3.50
N ARG A 165 0.30 -6.62 2.72
CA ARG A 165 1.35 -6.49 1.69
C ARG A 165 0.96 -5.47 0.62
N VAL A 166 -0.30 -5.47 0.15
CA VAL A 166 -0.80 -4.46 -0.79
C VAL A 166 -0.74 -3.07 -0.16
N ALA A 167 -1.17 -2.93 1.09
CA ALA A 167 -1.16 -1.67 1.82
C ALA A 167 0.28 -1.17 2.08
N GLU A 168 1.22 -2.06 2.43
CA GLU A 168 2.63 -1.72 2.62
C GLU A 168 3.30 -1.30 1.31
N GLY A 169 3.03 -2.00 0.22
CA GLY A 169 3.48 -1.62 -1.13
C GLY A 169 3.00 -0.23 -1.52
N ALA A 170 1.77 0.11 -1.16
CA ALA A 170 1.22 1.46 -1.34
C ALA A 170 1.85 2.50 -0.40
N ALA A 171 2.26 2.09 0.81
CA ALA A 171 2.85 2.98 1.82
C ALA A 171 4.35 3.28 1.57
N THR A 172 5.07 2.39 0.90
CA THR A 172 6.48 2.62 0.52
C THR A 172 6.66 3.72 -0.53
N GLY A 173 5.56 4.13 -1.19
CA GLY A 173 5.49 5.38 -1.96
C GLY A 173 5.36 6.64 -1.11
N ARG A 174 5.35 6.54 0.22
CA ARG A 174 5.49 7.73 1.08
C ARG A 174 6.89 8.27 0.90
N GLU A 175 6.97 9.38 0.20
CA GLU A 175 8.16 10.17 0.03
C GLU A 175 8.99 10.20 1.31
N ALA A 176 10.30 10.02 1.17
CA ALA A 176 11.22 10.56 2.15
C ALA A 176 10.78 12.02 2.35
N ALA A 177 10.23 12.33 3.53
CA ALA A 177 9.72 13.66 3.82
C ALA A 177 10.78 14.67 3.43
N THR A 178 10.42 15.70 2.67
CA THR A 178 11.41 16.71 2.28
C THR A 178 12.03 17.27 3.56
N PHE A 179 13.28 17.69 3.51
CA PHE A 179 13.93 18.30 4.68
C PHE A 179 13.09 19.43 5.27
N ARG A 180 12.38 20.17 4.43
CA ARG A 180 11.46 21.23 4.85
C ARG A 180 10.31 20.67 5.71
N ASP A 181 9.67 19.58 5.27
CA ASP A 181 8.52 18.99 5.97
C ASP A 181 8.98 18.30 7.27
N ALA A 182 10.12 17.63 7.23
CA ALA A 182 10.76 17.08 8.42
C ALA A 182 11.11 18.18 9.44
N ALA A 183 11.69 19.30 8.98
CA ALA A 183 12.00 20.44 9.83
C ALA A 183 10.75 21.10 10.42
N LEU A 184 9.69 21.31 9.62
CA LEU A 184 8.42 21.84 10.11
C LEU A 184 7.77 20.92 11.15
N THR A 185 7.83 19.61 10.93
CA THR A 185 7.34 18.62 11.88
C THR A 185 8.13 18.65 13.18
N ALA A 186 9.46 18.71 13.11
CA ALA A 186 10.33 18.83 14.28
C ALA A 186 10.07 20.11 15.09
N ILE A 187 9.85 21.25 14.41
CA ILE A 187 9.49 22.52 15.06
C ILE A 187 8.15 22.39 15.77
N LYS A 188 7.13 21.86 15.13
CA LYS A 188 5.80 21.64 15.74
C LYS A 188 5.88 20.70 16.97
N MET A 189 6.69 19.65 16.88
CA MET A 189 6.92 18.75 18.03
C MET A 189 7.63 19.48 19.18
N ALA A 190 8.61 20.30 18.88
CA ALA A 190 9.33 21.10 19.88
C ALA A 190 8.40 22.14 20.54
N GLU A 191 7.57 22.85 19.76
CA GLU A 191 6.56 23.78 20.27
C GLU A 191 5.55 23.08 21.17
N ALA A 192 5.06 21.92 20.78
CA ALA A 192 4.13 21.11 21.59
C ALA A 192 4.80 20.69 22.91
N ALA A 193 6.07 20.27 22.87
CA ALA A 193 6.82 19.91 24.08
C ALA A 193 7.10 21.11 24.98
N MET A 194 7.35 22.28 24.45
CA MET A 194 7.52 23.52 25.23
C MET A 194 6.20 23.98 25.88
N ASN A 195 5.09 23.90 25.15
CA ASN A 195 3.77 24.29 25.62
C ASN A 195 3.21 23.33 26.68
N SER A 196 3.67 22.08 26.71
CA SER A 196 3.30 21.10 27.74
C SER A 196 3.86 21.42 29.15
N GLY A 197 4.57 22.57 29.32
CA GLY A 197 5.00 23.09 30.60
C GLY A 197 6.00 22.20 31.38
N GLY A 198 6.82 21.43 30.67
CA GLY A 198 7.75 20.45 31.28
C GLY A 198 7.05 19.14 31.66
N GLY A 199 5.81 18.92 31.19
CA GLY A 199 5.06 17.70 31.32
C GLY A 199 5.49 16.61 30.33
N LEU A 200 4.63 15.61 30.20
CA LEU A 200 4.81 14.50 29.26
C LEU A 200 4.73 14.97 27.83
N SER A 201 5.69 14.58 26.99
CA SER A 201 5.63 14.75 25.55
C SER A 201 5.03 13.51 24.84
N GLY A 202 5.04 12.35 25.50
CA GLY A 202 4.45 11.09 25.08
C GLY A 202 3.21 10.68 25.87
N LYS A 203 2.80 9.43 25.73
CA LYS A 203 1.69 8.82 26.47
C LYS A 203 2.14 8.44 27.88
N THR A 204 1.27 8.67 28.87
CA THR A 204 1.61 8.35 30.25
C THR A 204 1.68 6.85 30.48
N SER A 205 2.65 6.40 31.26
CA SER A 205 2.67 5.06 31.86
C SER A 205 1.82 4.96 33.12
N GLY A 206 1.37 6.10 33.68
CA GLY A 206 0.73 6.21 34.97
C GLY A 206 1.70 6.09 36.14
N LEU A 207 3.00 5.98 35.89
CA LEU A 207 4.05 5.87 36.89
C LEU A 207 4.97 7.08 36.78
N SER A 208 4.78 8.06 37.69
CA SER A 208 5.44 9.38 37.62
C SER A 208 6.97 9.30 37.49
N THR A 209 7.61 8.35 38.15
CA THR A 209 9.07 8.16 38.08
C THR A 209 9.53 7.67 36.69
N ILE A 210 8.74 6.82 36.05
CA ILE A 210 9.01 6.36 34.67
C ILE A 210 8.77 7.52 33.73
N ASP A 211 7.61 8.15 33.84
CA ASP A 211 7.20 9.26 32.98
C ASP A 211 8.20 10.43 33.02
N GLN A 212 8.73 10.76 34.20
CA GLN A 212 9.77 11.79 34.33
C GLN A 212 11.10 11.42 33.66
N LYS A 213 11.43 10.13 33.57
CA LYS A 213 12.69 9.67 32.96
C LYS A 213 12.59 9.47 31.47
N THR A 214 11.42 9.08 30.98
CA THR A 214 11.18 8.77 29.55
C THR A 214 10.47 9.90 28.83
N SER A 215 9.94 10.90 29.54
CA SER A 215 9.02 11.92 29.02
C SER A 215 7.73 11.32 28.42
N GLY A 216 7.36 10.13 28.90
CA GLY A 216 6.25 9.33 28.39
C GLY A 216 6.66 8.33 27.31
N LEU A 217 5.68 7.56 26.82
CA LEU A 217 5.85 6.58 25.76
C LEU A 217 5.51 7.24 24.42
N HIS A 218 6.43 7.20 23.46
CA HIS A 218 6.22 7.83 22.16
C HIS A 218 5.82 6.82 21.09
N ASN A 219 5.09 7.26 20.08
CA ASN A 219 4.81 6.44 18.92
C ASN A 219 6.13 6.06 18.23
N SER A 220 6.23 4.84 17.78
CA SER A 220 7.41 4.24 17.15
C SER A 220 8.54 3.82 18.12
N ASP A 221 8.41 4.04 19.43
CA ASP A 221 9.39 3.54 20.39
C ASP A 221 9.21 2.05 20.63
N LEU A 222 10.31 1.31 20.67
CA LEU A 222 10.35 -0.06 21.14
C LEU A 222 10.79 -0.08 22.60
N VAL A 223 9.84 -0.32 23.52
CA VAL A 223 10.11 -0.41 24.96
C VAL A 223 10.20 -1.87 25.37
N ILE A 224 11.37 -2.31 25.86
CA ILE A 224 11.61 -3.68 26.30
C ILE A 224 11.53 -3.77 27.82
N LEU A 225 10.53 -4.52 28.33
CA LEU A 225 10.39 -4.84 29.75
C LEU A 225 10.97 -6.23 30.03
N ALA A 226 12.13 -6.28 30.71
CA ALA A 226 12.83 -7.50 31.02
C ALA A 226 12.88 -7.75 32.54
N GLY A 227 12.94 -9.01 32.93
CA GLY A 227 13.06 -9.44 34.35
C GLY A 227 12.94 -10.95 34.47
N ARG A 228 13.31 -11.51 35.62
CA ARG A 228 13.22 -12.95 35.90
C ARG A 228 11.76 -13.44 35.88
N PRO A 229 11.50 -14.72 35.60
CA PRO A 229 10.16 -15.29 35.70
C PRO A 229 9.55 -15.01 37.12
N GLY A 230 8.27 -14.70 37.17
CA GLY A 230 7.57 -14.42 38.45
C GLY A 230 7.73 -13.00 39.01
N MET A 231 8.51 -12.10 38.41
CA MET A 231 8.72 -10.72 38.92
C MET A 231 7.62 -9.72 38.53
N GLY A 232 6.50 -10.16 37.98
CA GLY A 232 5.37 -9.28 37.72
C GLY A 232 5.47 -8.45 36.44
N LYS A 233 6.28 -8.85 35.42
CA LYS A 233 6.39 -8.13 34.14
C LYS A 233 5.04 -7.89 33.45
N THR A 234 4.25 -8.95 33.34
CA THR A 234 2.91 -8.86 32.73
C THR A 234 1.99 -7.96 33.54
N SER A 235 2.03 -8.05 34.87
CA SER A 235 1.27 -7.17 35.76
C SER A 235 1.64 -5.70 35.56
N LEU A 236 2.93 -5.39 35.46
CA LEU A 236 3.38 -4.03 35.16
C LEU A 236 2.94 -3.54 33.81
N ALA A 237 3.08 -4.37 32.77
CA ALA A 237 2.63 -4.02 31.39
C ALA A 237 1.11 -3.75 31.35
N THR A 238 0.31 -4.61 32.03
CA THR A 238 -1.15 -4.42 32.13
C THR A 238 -1.51 -3.12 32.85
N ASN A 239 -0.79 -2.80 33.96
CA ASN A 239 -1.00 -1.53 34.65
C ASN A 239 -0.67 -0.32 33.78
N ILE A 240 0.42 -0.34 33.03
CA ILE A 240 0.78 0.74 32.11
C ILE A 240 -0.32 0.90 31.06
N ALA A 241 -0.78 -0.20 30.45
CA ALA A 241 -1.83 -0.18 29.46
C ALA A 241 -3.14 0.40 30.03
N PHE A 242 -3.54 -0.04 31.23
CA PHE A 242 -4.72 0.45 31.92
C PHE A 242 -4.64 1.96 32.22
N ASN A 243 -3.52 2.43 32.78
CA ASN A 243 -3.32 3.84 33.11
C ASN A 243 -3.34 4.71 31.83
N CYS A 244 -2.76 4.21 30.74
CA CYS A 244 -2.77 4.89 29.45
C CYS A 244 -4.20 5.00 28.90
N ALA A 245 -5.01 3.94 28.99
CA ALA A 245 -6.41 3.94 28.57
C ALA A 245 -7.27 4.86 29.46
N GLU A 246 -7.06 4.84 30.76
CA GLU A 246 -7.76 5.72 31.71
C GLU A 246 -7.47 7.19 31.41
N ALA A 247 -6.23 7.56 31.16
CA ALA A 247 -5.85 8.92 30.77
C ALA A 247 -6.53 9.35 29.47
N HIS A 248 -6.71 8.44 28.51
CA HIS A 248 -7.45 8.72 27.29
C HIS A 248 -8.94 8.97 27.56
N LEU A 249 -9.57 8.16 28.42
CA LEU A 249 -10.98 8.34 28.81
C LEU A 249 -11.22 9.64 29.58
N VAL A 250 -10.30 10.02 30.45
CA VAL A 250 -10.35 11.30 31.18
C VAL A 250 -10.28 12.46 30.18
N TRP A 251 -9.34 12.40 29.24
CA TRP A 251 -9.23 13.40 28.18
C TRP A 251 -10.50 13.52 27.33
N GLN A 252 -11.14 12.40 26.98
CA GLN A 252 -12.41 12.42 26.22
C GLN A 252 -13.57 13.06 26.98
N ARG A 253 -13.60 12.93 28.33
CA ARG A 253 -14.67 13.46 29.17
C ARG A 253 -14.51 14.94 29.53
N GLU A 254 -13.29 15.32 29.85
CA GLU A 254 -13.01 16.65 30.39
C GLU A 254 -12.50 17.62 29.36
N GLY A 255 -12.06 17.10 28.20
CA GLY A 255 -11.33 17.85 27.22
C GLY A 255 -9.92 18.20 27.70
N GLY A 256 -9.11 18.71 26.82
CA GLY A 256 -7.75 19.15 27.15
C GLY A 256 -6.95 19.39 25.89
N GLU A 257 -5.96 20.26 26.00
CA GLU A 257 -5.09 20.60 24.88
C GLU A 257 -4.25 19.40 24.43
N PHE A 258 -3.92 18.51 25.36
CA PHE A 258 -3.07 17.34 25.11
C PHE A 258 -3.73 16.03 25.58
N ASN A 259 -3.70 15.02 24.74
CA ASN A 259 -4.11 13.66 25.08
C ASN A 259 -2.89 12.84 25.47
N TYR A 260 -2.68 12.63 26.77
CA TYR A 260 -1.60 11.79 27.33
C TYR A 260 -1.93 10.31 27.37
N GLY A 261 -3.12 9.92 26.96
CA GLY A 261 -3.56 8.52 26.90
C GLY A 261 -3.64 8.00 25.46
N ALA A 262 -3.92 6.70 25.33
CA ALA A 262 -4.21 6.04 24.08
C ALA A 262 -5.32 5.00 24.29
N PRO A 263 -6.19 4.75 23.31
CA PRO A 263 -7.10 3.60 23.35
C PRO A 263 -6.27 2.31 23.37
N VAL A 264 -6.66 1.34 24.21
CA VAL A 264 -6.03 0.02 24.34
C VAL A 264 -7.02 -1.04 23.86
#